data_ebe0c7e3a631a668c93a5eedb4810578
#
_entry.id   ebe0c7e3a631a668c93a5eedb4810578
#
_cell.length_a   1.000
_cell.length_b   1.000
_cell.length_c   1.000
_cell.angle_alpha   90.00
_cell.angle_beta   90.00
_cell.angle_gamma   90.00
#
_symmetry.space_group_name_H-M   'P 1'
#
loop_
_entity.id
_entity.type
_entity.pdbx_description
1 polymer ?
#
loop_
_entity_poly.entity_id
_entity_poly.type
_entity_poly.pdbx_seq_one_letter_code
_entity_poly.pdbx_strand_id
1 'polypeptide(L)'
;MKRRTFIQTSIAAAAASAVFKPFYIKAQGKKYVFGFSQCTIVEPWRVQFNKDMKKEADKYPEVELLITDGQDKTEKQVADVESLIRQGVDVLLVSPKESAGLTGVVLEAIDKKIPVIVLDRNVNTDKYSCFIGGDNVVIGKAAGQYAVKLLGGTGAAKGNLVELWGGMGTQPAHDRHDGFNEFVGKESGIKSLLQPVDCDWKQAKGYDTMTTALKQFDKIDLVYGHNDPIAYGAYLAAKDAGREKDIKFMGIDALPDEGVTWVSKGQLTATFVYATPGVEGVRQALKIVKGETVEKKITLPTMAVDKSNCEQILKDNGLS
;
A
#
# COMPACT_ATOMS: atom_id res chain seq x y z
N MET A 1 -29.06 59.92 84.52
CA MET A 1 -28.09 60.20 83.48
C MET A 1 -27.23 59.00 83.27
N LYS A 2 -27.40 58.24 82.23
CA LYS A 2 -26.68 56.96 81.96
C LYS A 2 -25.66 57.20 80.85
N ARG A 3 -24.35 56.95 81.14
CA ARG A 3 -23.26 57.00 80.16
C ARG A 3 -23.28 55.69 79.33
N ARG A 4 -23.30 55.80 78.02
CA ARG A 4 -23.12 54.71 77.09
C ARG A 4 -21.66 54.59 76.72
N THR A 5 -21.06 53.41 77.03
CA THR A 5 -19.73 53.00 76.63
C THR A 5 -19.74 52.48 75.22
N PHE A 6 -18.93 53.06 74.31
CA PHE A 6 -18.74 52.58 72.95
C PHE A 6 -17.59 51.56 72.94
N ILE A 7 -17.89 50.33 72.57
CA ILE A 7 -16.86 49.30 72.30
C ILE A 7 -16.49 49.40 70.81
N GLN A 8 -15.23 49.74 70.52
CA GLN A 8 -14.68 49.66 69.19
C GLN A 8 -14.12 48.24 68.95
N THR A 9 -14.77 47.49 68.03
CA THR A 9 -14.29 46.21 67.55
C THR A 9 -13.45 46.40 66.28
N SER A 10 -12.13 46.17 66.41
CA SER A 10 -11.19 46.21 65.28
C SER A 10 -11.33 44.92 64.49
N ILE A 11 -11.79 45.00 63.24
CA ILE A 11 -11.79 43.90 62.29
C ILE A 11 -10.46 43.88 61.53
N ALA A 12 -9.60 42.91 61.82
CA ALA A 12 -8.40 42.67 61.02
C ALA A 12 -8.79 41.95 59.72
N ALA A 13 -8.69 42.67 58.61
CA ALA A 13 -8.82 42.10 57.29
C ALA A 13 -7.56 41.33 56.90
N ALA A 14 -7.61 39.98 56.92
CA ALA A 14 -6.57 39.14 56.33
C ALA A 14 -6.73 39.15 54.80
N ALA A 15 -5.82 39.86 54.11
CA ALA A 15 -5.71 39.81 52.64
C ALA A 15 -5.08 38.47 52.24
N ALA A 16 -5.92 37.50 51.82
CA ALA A 16 -5.47 36.30 51.15
C ALA A 16 -5.02 36.67 49.69
N SER A 17 -3.73 36.78 49.48
CA SER A 17 -3.16 36.89 48.14
C SER A 17 -3.32 35.57 47.40
N ALA A 18 -4.38 35.44 46.60
CA ALA A 18 -4.57 34.39 45.63
C ALA A 18 -3.50 34.50 44.56
N VAL A 19 -2.49 33.65 44.61
CA VAL A 19 -1.51 33.49 43.53
C VAL A 19 -2.26 32.89 42.34
N PHE A 20 -2.71 33.75 41.41
CA PHE A 20 -3.16 33.32 40.11
C PHE A 20 -1.96 32.73 39.35
N LYS A 21 -1.87 31.39 39.32
CA LYS A 21 -1.01 30.76 38.31
C LYS A 21 -1.66 30.99 36.96
N PRO A 22 -0.97 31.61 35.98
CA PRO A 22 -1.54 31.75 34.65
C PRO A 22 -1.72 30.34 34.09
N PHE A 23 -2.95 29.95 33.80
CA PHE A 23 -3.24 28.83 32.95
C PHE A 23 -2.76 29.22 31.55
N TYR A 24 -1.58 28.71 31.16
CA TYR A 24 -1.18 28.72 29.77
C TYR A 24 -2.13 27.78 29.02
N ILE A 25 -3.18 28.34 28.42
CA ILE A 25 -3.91 27.68 27.35
C ILE A 25 -2.88 27.56 26.22
N LYS A 26 -2.30 26.37 26.08
CA LYS A 26 -1.51 26.02 24.91
C LYS A 26 -2.45 26.21 23.74
N ALA A 27 -2.27 27.26 22.94
CA ALA A 27 -3.04 27.47 21.73
C ALA A 27 -2.92 26.15 20.94
N GLN A 28 -4.03 25.48 20.72
CA GLN A 28 -4.09 24.28 19.92
C GLN A 28 -3.70 24.74 18.51
N GLY A 29 -2.48 24.45 18.07
CA GLY A 29 -1.96 24.85 16.76
C GLY A 29 -2.94 24.41 15.67
N LYS A 30 -2.97 25.11 14.54
CA LYS A 30 -3.80 24.76 13.39
C LYS A 30 -3.58 23.28 13.09
N LYS A 31 -4.66 22.48 13.10
CA LYS A 31 -4.63 21.11 12.62
C LYS A 31 -4.69 21.09 11.10
N TYR A 32 -3.82 20.31 10.48
CA TYR A 32 -3.88 20.00 9.06
C TYR A 32 -4.71 18.74 8.85
N VAL A 33 -5.70 18.80 7.99
CA VAL A 33 -6.57 17.67 7.66
C VAL A 33 -6.07 17.01 6.37
N PHE A 34 -5.59 15.77 6.48
CA PHE A 34 -5.20 14.96 5.33
C PHE A 34 -6.33 13.98 5.01
N GLY A 35 -6.89 14.08 3.82
CA GLY A 35 -7.90 13.15 3.33
C GLY A 35 -7.25 12.05 2.50
N PHE A 36 -7.39 10.80 2.90
CA PHE A 36 -6.90 9.65 2.14
C PHE A 36 -8.07 8.82 1.60
N SER A 37 -8.16 8.72 0.28
CA SER A 37 -9.09 7.83 -0.39
C SER A 37 -8.39 6.54 -0.82
N GLN A 38 -8.70 5.44 -0.10
CA GLN A 38 -8.21 4.11 -0.39
C GLN A 38 -9.24 3.35 -1.24
N CYS A 39 -8.79 2.60 -2.25
CA CYS A 39 -9.70 1.87 -3.13
C CYS A 39 -10.42 0.73 -2.41
N THR A 40 -9.78 0.07 -1.46
CA THR A 40 -10.34 -0.95 -0.58
C THR A 40 -9.48 -1.11 0.68
N ILE A 41 -10.06 -1.60 1.78
CA ILE A 41 -9.37 -1.81 3.05
C ILE A 41 -9.33 -3.29 3.47
N VAL A 42 -9.63 -4.23 2.58
CA VAL A 42 -9.72 -5.66 2.92
C VAL A 42 -8.51 -6.47 2.46
N GLU A 43 -7.81 -6.04 1.41
CA GLU A 43 -6.61 -6.74 0.93
C GLU A 43 -5.46 -6.52 1.93
N PRO A 44 -4.68 -7.55 2.29
CA PRO A 44 -3.63 -7.44 3.32
C PRO A 44 -2.64 -6.31 3.08
N TRP A 45 -2.17 -6.13 1.84
CA TRP A 45 -1.28 -5.03 1.50
C TRP A 45 -1.93 -3.65 1.72
N ARG A 46 -3.24 -3.51 1.43
CA ARG A 46 -4.01 -2.28 1.69
C ARG A 46 -4.20 -2.02 3.18
N VAL A 47 -4.44 -3.10 3.96
CA VAL A 47 -4.50 -3.02 5.42
C VAL A 47 -3.16 -2.53 5.99
N GLN A 48 -2.03 -3.08 5.51
CA GLN A 48 -0.71 -2.63 5.93
C GLN A 48 -0.45 -1.18 5.52
N PHE A 49 -0.82 -0.79 4.30
CA PHE A 49 -0.70 0.59 3.82
C PHE A 49 -1.42 1.58 4.76
N ASN A 50 -2.66 1.27 5.15
CA ASN A 50 -3.43 2.11 6.08
C ASN A 50 -2.77 2.18 7.47
N LYS A 51 -2.25 1.04 7.98
CA LYS A 51 -1.51 0.99 9.25
C LYS A 51 -0.25 1.87 9.21
N ASP A 52 0.52 1.78 8.13
CA ASP A 52 1.75 2.56 7.96
C ASP A 52 1.45 4.06 7.91
N MET A 53 0.43 4.44 7.13
CA MET A 53 -0.02 5.82 7.03
C MET A 53 -0.50 6.38 8.37
N LYS A 54 -1.34 5.61 9.08
CA LYS A 54 -1.84 6.01 10.39
C LYS A 54 -0.70 6.11 11.41
N LYS A 55 0.18 5.13 11.48
CA LYS A 55 1.34 5.11 12.39
C LYS A 55 2.26 6.31 12.13
N GLU A 56 2.44 6.72 10.88
CA GLU A 56 3.25 7.90 10.57
C GLU A 56 2.51 9.19 10.96
N ALA A 57 1.21 9.31 10.63
CA ALA A 57 0.41 10.49 10.97
C ALA A 57 0.33 10.71 12.49
N ASP A 58 0.19 9.65 13.29
CA ASP A 58 0.12 9.70 14.76
C ASP A 58 1.39 10.31 15.42
N LYS A 59 2.50 10.42 14.68
CA LYS A 59 3.72 11.11 15.16
C LYS A 59 3.60 12.64 15.14
N TYR A 60 2.62 13.18 14.44
CA TYR A 60 2.44 14.62 14.22
C TYR A 60 1.11 15.07 14.83
N PRO A 61 1.12 15.64 16.06
CA PRO A 61 -0.10 16.07 16.76
C PRO A 61 -0.93 17.11 16.00
N GLU A 62 -0.28 17.84 15.07
CA GLU A 62 -0.90 18.81 14.19
C GLU A 62 -1.63 18.21 12.99
N VAL A 63 -1.54 16.88 12.77
CA VAL A 63 -2.16 16.19 11.63
C VAL A 63 -3.40 15.43 12.09
N GLU A 64 -4.48 15.60 11.34
CA GLU A 64 -5.67 14.76 11.38
C GLU A 64 -5.79 13.98 10.07
N LEU A 65 -5.81 12.65 10.13
CA LEU A 65 -5.89 11.79 8.97
C LEU A 65 -7.31 11.19 8.85
N LEU A 66 -7.98 11.51 7.76
CA LEU A 66 -9.29 10.94 7.40
C LEU A 66 -9.08 9.88 6.32
N ILE A 67 -9.46 8.62 6.58
CA ILE A 67 -9.36 7.53 5.60
C ILE A 67 -10.76 7.12 5.15
N THR A 68 -10.98 7.05 3.85
CA THR A 68 -12.21 6.52 3.25
C THR A 68 -11.95 5.18 2.57
N ASP A 69 -12.99 4.35 2.50
CA ASP A 69 -12.97 3.02 1.89
C ASP A 69 -13.83 3.01 0.62
N GLY A 70 -13.19 2.93 -0.53
CA GLY A 70 -13.87 2.80 -1.83
C GLY A 70 -14.62 1.49 -2.03
N GLN A 71 -14.46 0.51 -1.11
CA GLN A 71 -15.15 -0.79 -1.14
C GLN A 71 -14.98 -1.54 -2.48
N ASP A 72 -13.80 -1.37 -3.09
CA ASP A 72 -13.46 -1.95 -4.39
C ASP A 72 -14.41 -1.50 -5.53
N LYS A 73 -14.98 -0.28 -5.42
CA LYS A 73 -15.90 0.31 -6.39
C LYS A 73 -15.45 1.69 -6.80
N THR A 74 -15.25 1.91 -8.10
CA THR A 74 -14.80 3.19 -8.66
C THR A 74 -15.76 4.32 -8.32
N GLU A 75 -17.07 4.11 -8.47
CA GLU A 75 -18.11 5.12 -8.21
C GLU A 75 -18.14 5.53 -6.72
N LYS A 76 -17.98 4.54 -5.82
CA LYS A 76 -17.90 4.82 -4.38
C LYS A 76 -16.67 5.64 -4.06
N GLN A 77 -15.53 5.30 -4.66
CA GLN A 77 -14.29 6.02 -4.43
C GLN A 77 -14.37 7.47 -4.97
N VAL A 78 -15.00 7.70 -6.11
CA VAL A 78 -15.29 9.05 -6.62
C VAL A 78 -16.10 9.85 -5.61
N ALA A 79 -17.22 9.28 -5.10
CA ALA A 79 -18.06 9.94 -4.10
C ALA A 79 -17.29 10.24 -2.79
N ASP A 80 -16.38 9.37 -2.39
CA ASP A 80 -15.52 9.58 -1.22
C ASP A 80 -14.57 10.76 -1.43
N VAL A 81 -13.90 10.84 -2.58
CA VAL A 81 -13.02 11.97 -2.91
C VAL A 81 -13.80 13.27 -2.96
N GLU A 82 -14.98 13.30 -3.59
CA GLU A 82 -15.86 14.48 -3.57
C GLU A 82 -16.24 14.89 -2.13
N SER A 83 -16.49 13.92 -1.26
CA SER A 83 -16.79 14.18 0.15
C SER A 83 -15.59 14.80 0.87
N LEU A 84 -14.37 14.31 0.66
CA LEU A 84 -13.14 14.88 1.22
C LEU A 84 -12.90 16.31 0.70
N ILE A 85 -13.14 16.55 -0.59
CA ILE A 85 -13.07 17.89 -1.19
C ILE A 85 -14.07 18.85 -0.51
N ARG A 86 -15.33 18.43 -0.31
CA ARG A 86 -16.35 19.24 0.38
C ARG A 86 -16.01 19.52 1.85
N GLN A 87 -15.34 18.60 2.52
CA GLN A 87 -14.84 18.78 3.89
C GLN A 87 -13.67 19.76 3.98
N GLY A 88 -13.07 20.14 2.85
CA GLY A 88 -11.98 21.11 2.80
C GLY A 88 -10.66 20.57 3.36
N VAL A 89 -10.30 19.35 2.99
CA VAL A 89 -8.99 18.78 3.39
C VAL A 89 -7.84 19.64 2.89
N ASP A 90 -6.77 19.77 3.69
CA ASP A 90 -5.59 20.56 3.34
C ASP A 90 -4.72 19.85 2.27
N VAL A 91 -4.73 18.49 2.25
CA VAL A 91 -4.10 17.66 1.21
C VAL A 91 -5.00 16.45 0.94
N LEU A 92 -5.20 16.12 -0.34
CA LEU A 92 -5.82 14.88 -0.77
C LEU A 92 -4.74 13.86 -1.13
N LEU A 93 -4.78 12.70 -0.48
CA LEU A 93 -4.01 11.53 -0.87
C LEU A 93 -4.98 10.53 -1.52
N VAL A 94 -4.61 9.94 -2.64
CA VAL A 94 -5.49 8.99 -3.35
C VAL A 94 -4.73 7.80 -3.88
N SER A 95 -5.21 6.58 -3.57
CA SER A 95 -4.76 5.34 -4.20
C SER A 95 -5.92 4.80 -5.04
N PRO A 96 -5.95 5.08 -6.35
CA PRO A 96 -7.14 4.85 -7.17
C PRO A 96 -7.41 3.37 -7.41
N LYS A 97 -8.70 3.00 -7.46
CA LYS A 97 -9.12 1.66 -7.93
C LYS A 97 -8.73 1.49 -9.40
N GLU A 98 -9.08 2.47 -10.22
CA GLU A 98 -8.78 2.51 -11.65
C GLU A 98 -8.34 3.91 -12.08
N SER A 99 -7.34 3.97 -12.94
CA SER A 99 -6.75 5.24 -13.39
C SER A 99 -7.77 6.16 -14.05
N ALA A 100 -8.52 5.65 -15.02
CA ALA A 100 -9.48 6.45 -15.79
C ALA A 100 -10.62 6.98 -14.93
N GLY A 101 -11.19 6.12 -14.07
CA GLY A 101 -12.35 6.46 -13.25
C GLY A 101 -12.09 7.56 -12.22
N LEU A 102 -10.88 7.61 -11.67
CA LEU A 102 -10.53 8.61 -10.63
C LEU A 102 -9.92 9.90 -11.19
N THR A 103 -9.54 9.95 -12.46
CA THR A 103 -8.88 11.11 -13.07
C THR A 103 -9.73 12.38 -12.95
N GLY A 104 -11.03 12.29 -13.22
CA GLY A 104 -11.93 13.45 -13.20
C GLY A 104 -12.02 14.13 -11.84
N VAL A 105 -12.24 13.36 -10.78
CA VAL A 105 -12.37 13.88 -9.41
C VAL A 105 -11.03 14.35 -8.84
N VAL A 106 -9.91 13.77 -9.27
CA VAL A 106 -8.56 14.27 -8.94
C VAL A 106 -8.33 15.65 -9.57
N LEU A 107 -8.73 15.83 -10.83
CA LEU A 107 -8.65 17.15 -11.48
C LEU A 107 -9.55 18.18 -10.79
N GLU A 108 -10.75 17.80 -10.34
CA GLU A 108 -11.62 18.67 -9.55
C GLU A 108 -10.95 19.17 -8.26
N ALA A 109 -10.28 18.28 -7.52
CA ALA A 109 -9.52 18.67 -6.33
C ALA A 109 -8.43 19.69 -6.66
N ILE A 110 -7.67 19.45 -7.74
CA ILE A 110 -6.61 20.36 -8.20
C ILE A 110 -7.17 21.73 -8.61
N ASP A 111 -8.29 21.77 -9.33
CA ASP A 111 -8.94 23.03 -9.73
C ASP A 111 -9.41 23.83 -8.52
N LYS A 112 -9.82 23.17 -7.44
CA LYS A 112 -10.14 23.77 -6.14
C LYS A 112 -8.90 24.12 -5.30
N LYS A 113 -7.69 24.00 -5.86
CA LYS A 113 -6.42 24.32 -5.21
C LYS A 113 -6.09 23.42 -4.01
N ILE A 114 -6.66 22.23 -3.95
CA ILE A 114 -6.28 21.21 -2.99
C ILE A 114 -5.07 20.44 -3.57
N PRO A 115 -3.91 20.45 -2.90
CA PRO A 115 -2.77 19.63 -3.33
C PRO A 115 -3.13 18.15 -3.33
N VAL A 116 -2.74 17.43 -4.39
CA VAL A 116 -3.03 16.01 -4.52
C VAL A 116 -1.72 15.21 -4.55
N ILE A 117 -1.64 14.17 -3.72
CA ILE A 117 -0.61 13.13 -3.77
C ILE A 117 -1.25 11.84 -4.27
N VAL A 118 -0.77 11.33 -5.39
CA VAL A 118 -1.22 10.06 -5.96
C VAL A 118 -0.31 8.94 -5.46
N LEU A 119 -0.90 7.86 -4.98
CA LEU A 119 -0.20 6.78 -4.28
C LEU A 119 -0.44 5.44 -4.97
N ASP A 120 0.62 4.61 -5.10
CA ASP A 120 0.57 3.25 -5.62
C ASP A 120 0.15 3.15 -7.10
N ARG A 121 -1.10 3.44 -7.41
CA ARG A 121 -1.66 3.44 -8.78
C ARG A 121 -1.80 4.85 -9.28
N ASN A 122 -1.51 5.07 -10.57
CA ASN A 122 -1.56 6.40 -11.16
C ASN A 122 -2.97 6.75 -11.67
N VAL A 123 -3.15 8.01 -12.02
CA VAL A 123 -4.31 8.57 -12.74
C VAL A 123 -3.86 9.08 -14.11
N ASN A 124 -4.79 9.32 -15.05
CA ASN A 124 -4.47 9.75 -16.41
C ASN A 124 -4.24 11.27 -16.50
N THR A 125 -3.46 11.81 -15.57
CA THR A 125 -2.99 13.20 -15.56
C THR A 125 -1.69 13.27 -14.75
N ASP A 126 -0.88 14.27 -15.02
CA ASP A 126 0.34 14.58 -14.28
C ASP A 126 0.23 15.87 -13.44
N LYS A 127 -0.96 16.47 -13.34
CA LYS A 127 -1.17 17.75 -12.64
C LYS A 127 -1.10 17.67 -11.11
N TYR A 128 -1.08 16.45 -10.53
CA TYR A 128 -0.92 16.25 -9.10
C TYR A 128 0.43 16.78 -8.58
N SER A 129 0.56 17.00 -7.28
CA SER A 129 1.78 17.50 -6.63
C SER A 129 2.91 16.47 -6.65
N CYS A 130 2.59 15.22 -6.28
CA CYS A 130 3.55 14.13 -6.17
C CYS A 130 2.89 12.79 -6.48
N PHE A 131 3.64 11.87 -7.11
CA PHE A 131 3.31 10.44 -7.19
C PHE A 131 4.30 9.65 -6.32
N ILE A 132 3.80 8.70 -5.52
CA ILE A 132 4.63 7.83 -4.69
C ILE A 132 4.20 6.38 -4.88
N GLY A 133 5.12 5.51 -5.28
CA GLY A 133 4.85 4.09 -5.48
C GLY A 133 6.10 3.32 -5.88
N GLY A 134 6.00 2.00 -5.96
CA GLY A 134 7.04 1.15 -6.53
C GLY A 134 7.10 1.30 -8.05
N ASP A 135 8.25 1.00 -8.64
CA ASP A 135 8.39 0.86 -10.09
C ASP A 135 8.01 -0.56 -10.50
N ASN A 136 6.77 -0.75 -10.95
CA ASN A 136 6.23 -2.06 -11.28
C ASN A 136 6.93 -2.71 -12.49
N VAL A 137 7.49 -1.91 -13.42
CA VAL A 137 8.31 -2.45 -14.51
C VAL A 137 9.62 -3.03 -13.97
N VAL A 138 10.30 -2.30 -13.07
CA VAL A 138 11.54 -2.79 -12.42
C VAL A 138 11.27 -4.04 -11.59
N ILE A 139 10.15 -4.09 -10.87
CA ILE A 139 9.75 -5.27 -10.08
C ILE A 139 9.46 -6.46 -11.00
N GLY A 140 8.72 -6.24 -12.09
CA GLY A 140 8.47 -7.27 -13.10
C GLY A 140 9.76 -7.80 -13.72
N LYS A 141 10.73 -6.90 -14.05
CA LYS A 141 12.07 -7.30 -14.54
C LYS A 141 12.81 -8.16 -13.53
N ALA A 142 12.81 -7.79 -12.26
CA ALA A 142 13.44 -8.59 -11.21
C ALA A 142 12.80 -9.98 -11.10
N ALA A 143 11.47 -10.08 -11.17
CA ALA A 143 10.74 -11.34 -11.19
C ALA A 143 11.07 -12.17 -12.44
N GLY A 144 11.14 -11.56 -13.63
CA GLY A 144 11.47 -12.22 -14.89
C GLY A 144 12.90 -12.78 -14.89
N GLN A 145 13.88 -12.00 -14.43
CA GLN A 145 15.26 -12.46 -14.24
C GLN A 145 15.34 -13.65 -13.28
N TYR A 146 14.59 -13.57 -12.17
CA TYR A 146 14.56 -14.64 -11.19
C TYR A 146 13.89 -15.92 -11.76
N ALA A 147 12.81 -15.79 -12.53
CA ALA A 147 12.15 -16.87 -13.22
C ALA A 147 13.10 -17.60 -14.21
N VAL A 148 13.82 -16.83 -15.03
CA VAL A 148 14.82 -17.35 -15.97
C VAL A 148 15.90 -18.12 -15.20
N LYS A 149 16.42 -17.58 -14.09
CA LYS A 149 17.38 -18.26 -13.21
C LYS A 149 16.83 -19.58 -12.68
N LEU A 150 15.60 -19.62 -12.20
CA LEU A 150 14.93 -20.82 -11.66
C LEU A 150 14.72 -21.90 -12.71
N LEU A 151 14.55 -21.54 -13.98
CA LEU A 151 14.26 -22.45 -15.09
C LEU A 151 15.49 -22.88 -15.88
N GLY A 152 16.71 -22.53 -15.44
CA GLY A 152 17.94 -23.02 -16.03
C GLY A 152 18.97 -21.96 -16.44
N GLY A 153 18.63 -20.67 -16.30
CA GLY A 153 19.50 -19.54 -16.62
C GLY A 153 19.36 -19.05 -18.06
N THR A 154 19.90 -17.87 -18.31
CA THR A 154 19.80 -17.15 -19.59
C THR A 154 20.31 -18.00 -20.76
N GLY A 155 19.52 -18.12 -21.83
CA GLY A 155 19.82 -18.89 -23.03
C GLY A 155 19.64 -20.42 -22.86
N ALA A 156 19.35 -20.90 -21.65
CA ALA A 156 19.12 -22.33 -21.35
C ALA A 156 17.80 -22.58 -20.61
N ALA A 157 17.09 -21.51 -20.23
CA ALA A 157 15.87 -21.60 -19.47
C ALA A 157 14.76 -22.31 -20.25
N LYS A 158 14.09 -23.28 -19.62
CA LYS A 158 12.99 -24.04 -20.21
C LYS A 158 11.99 -24.47 -19.15
N GLY A 159 10.74 -24.46 -19.52
CA GLY A 159 9.65 -24.91 -18.63
C GLY A 159 8.31 -24.35 -19.04
N ASN A 160 7.27 -24.85 -18.39
CA ASN A 160 5.89 -24.45 -18.57
C ASN A 160 5.53 -23.42 -17.49
N LEU A 161 5.16 -22.23 -17.92
CA LEU A 161 4.84 -21.09 -17.07
C LEU A 161 3.33 -20.85 -17.02
N VAL A 162 2.80 -20.64 -15.83
CA VAL A 162 1.47 -20.05 -15.60
C VAL A 162 1.68 -18.65 -15.02
N GLU A 163 1.20 -17.64 -15.70
CA GLU A 163 1.16 -16.25 -15.23
C GLU A 163 -0.27 -15.89 -14.83
N LEU A 164 -0.43 -15.43 -13.58
CA LEU A 164 -1.71 -15.05 -12.98
C LEU A 164 -1.71 -13.54 -12.73
N TRP A 165 -2.49 -12.83 -13.54
CA TRP A 165 -2.47 -11.37 -13.53
C TRP A 165 -3.19 -10.79 -12.32
N GLY A 166 -2.76 -9.60 -11.91
CA GLY A 166 -3.53 -8.74 -11.02
C GLY A 166 -4.75 -8.15 -11.71
N GLY A 167 -5.33 -7.10 -11.14
CA GLY A 167 -6.48 -6.42 -11.76
C GLY A 167 -6.10 -5.76 -13.08
N MET A 168 -6.61 -6.27 -14.21
CA MET A 168 -6.24 -5.84 -15.56
C MET A 168 -6.65 -4.39 -15.88
N GLY A 169 -7.56 -3.78 -15.11
CA GLY A 169 -7.89 -2.35 -15.18
C GLY A 169 -6.85 -1.44 -14.51
N THR A 170 -5.73 -1.98 -14.00
CA THR A 170 -4.72 -1.23 -13.24
C THR A 170 -3.35 -1.26 -13.91
N GLN A 171 -2.66 -0.11 -13.92
CA GLN A 171 -1.33 0.00 -14.52
C GLN A 171 -0.30 -0.99 -13.91
N PRO A 172 -0.25 -1.25 -12.58
CA PRO A 172 0.68 -2.24 -12.02
C PRO A 172 0.59 -3.63 -12.63
N ALA A 173 -0.58 -4.10 -13.04
CA ALA A 173 -0.70 -5.42 -13.66
C ALA A 173 0.01 -5.48 -15.03
N HIS A 174 -0.16 -4.46 -15.84
CA HIS A 174 0.51 -4.35 -17.14
C HIS A 174 2.03 -4.17 -16.98
N ASP A 175 2.46 -3.26 -16.11
CA ASP A 175 3.88 -3.00 -15.87
C ASP A 175 4.62 -4.24 -15.35
N ARG A 176 3.99 -5.02 -14.45
CA ARG A 176 4.55 -6.28 -13.92
C ARG A 176 4.68 -7.32 -15.01
N HIS A 177 3.68 -7.45 -15.88
CA HIS A 177 3.74 -8.32 -17.06
C HIS A 177 4.85 -7.90 -18.02
N ASP A 178 4.84 -6.63 -18.44
CA ASP A 178 5.79 -6.11 -19.43
C ASP A 178 7.23 -6.29 -18.96
N GLY A 179 7.51 -5.92 -17.69
CA GLY A 179 8.82 -6.11 -17.09
C GLY A 179 9.22 -7.58 -17.01
N PHE A 180 8.32 -8.45 -16.58
CA PHE A 180 8.54 -9.90 -16.50
C PHE A 180 8.84 -10.51 -17.87
N ASN A 181 8.03 -10.16 -18.87
CA ASN A 181 8.12 -10.70 -20.21
C ASN A 181 9.36 -10.19 -20.97
N GLU A 182 9.96 -9.05 -20.56
CA GLU A 182 11.22 -8.59 -21.14
C GLU A 182 12.35 -9.63 -21.00
N PHE A 183 12.32 -10.46 -19.98
CA PHE A 183 13.31 -11.54 -19.75
C PHE A 183 12.77 -12.90 -20.18
N VAL A 184 11.60 -13.28 -19.71
CA VAL A 184 11.00 -14.59 -20.00
C VAL A 184 10.69 -14.75 -21.48
N GLY A 185 10.21 -13.72 -22.16
CA GLY A 185 9.90 -13.72 -23.60
C GLY A 185 11.12 -13.90 -24.52
N LYS A 186 12.35 -13.72 -24.00
CA LYS A 186 13.59 -13.99 -24.74
C LYS A 186 14.02 -15.46 -24.71
N GLU A 187 13.46 -16.26 -23.80
CA GLU A 187 13.80 -17.65 -23.60
C GLU A 187 12.85 -18.56 -24.38
N SER A 188 13.23 -19.02 -25.56
CA SER A 188 12.40 -19.85 -26.42
C SER A 188 11.98 -21.19 -25.81
N GLY A 189 12.68 -21.64 -24.76
CA GLY A 189 12.37 -22.85 -24.01
C GLY A 189 11.26 -22.66 -22.96
N ILE A 190 10.88 -21.43 -22.64
CA ILE A 190 9.77 -21.14 -21.70
C ILE A 190 8.47 -21.05 -22.50
N LYS A 191 7.46 -21.77 -22.05
CA LYS A 191 6.13 -21.79 -22.67
C LYS A 191 5.09 -21.23 -21.71
N SER A 192 4.49 -20.07 -22.04
CA SER A 192 3.31 -19.58 -21.35
C SER A 192 2.12 -20.47 -21.68
N LEU A 193 1.49 -21.04 -20.64
CA LEU A 193 0.40 -22.00 -20.77
C LEU A 193 -0.98 -21.33 -20.85
N LEU A 194 -1.12 -20.13 -20.27
CA LEU A 194 -2.39 -19.41 -20.24
C LEU A 194 -2.29 -18.10 -21.02
N GLN A 195 -3.41 -17.69 -21.62
CA GLN A 195 -3.62 -16.30 -21.97
C GLN A 195 -3.79 -15.46 -20.70
N PRO A 196 -3.63 -14.12 -20.75
CA PRO A 196 -3.84 -13.25 -19.60
C PRO A 196 -5.19 -13.51 -18.92
N VAL A 197 -5.16 -13.81 -17.60
CA VAL A 197 -6.35 -14.06 -16.78
C VAL A 197 -6.37 -13.09 -15.61
N ASP A 198 -7.46 -12.33 -15.48
CA ASP A 198 -7.66 -11.34 -14.42
C ASP A 198 -8.01 -12.03 -13.10
N CYS A 199 -7.02 -12.10 -12.19
CA CYS A 199 -7.23 -12.56 -10.82
C CYS A 199 -7.58 -11.41 -9.85
N ASP A 200 -7.69 -10.17 -10.31
CA ASP A 200 -8.21 -9.02 -9.55
C ASP A 200 -7.57 -8.87 -8.16
N TRP A 201 -6.26 -9.19 -8.06
CA TRP A 201 -5.46 -9.16 -6.83
C TRP A 201 -5.92 -10.15 -5.73
N LYS A 202 -6.86 -11.07 -6.04
CA LYS A 202 -7.56 -11.91 -5.06
C LYS A 202 -7.00 -13.34 -5.02
N GLN A 203 -6.71 -13.82 -3.81
CA GLN A 203 -6.25 -15.19 -3.57
C GLN A 203 -7.22 -16.25 -4.12
N ALA A 204 -8.54 -16.05 -3.90
CA ALA A 204 -9.55 -17.00 -4.38
C ALA A 204 -9.51 -17.15 -5.90
N LYS A 205 -9.37 -16.05 -6.65
CA LYS A 205 -9.26 -16.11 -8.11
C LYS A 205 -7.97 -16.80 -8.57
N GLY A 206 -6.86 -16.59 -7.86
CA GLY A 206 -5.61 -17.33 -8.09
C GLY A 206 -5.80 -18.84 -7.89
N TYR A 207 -6.48 -19.24 -6.82
CA TYR A 207 -6.84 -20.62 -6.55
C TYR A 207 -7.71 -21.23 -7.66
N ASP A 208 -8.81 -20.56 -8.04
CA ASP A 208 -9.75 -21.06 -9.05
C ASP A 208 -9.09 -21.19 -10.43
N THR A 209 -8.30 -20.19 -10.82
CA THR A 209 -7.55 -20.21 -12.09
C THR A 209 -6.53 -21.32 -12.12
N MET A 210 -5.78 -21.49 -11.03
CA MET A 210 -4.79 -22.58 -10.93
C MET A 210 -5.45 -23.94 -10.91
N THR A 211 -6.59 -24.11 -10.24
CA THR A 211 -7.37 -25.36 -10.27
C THR A 211 -7.75 -25.75 -11.70
N THR A 212 -8.11 -24.77 -12.52
CA THR A 212 -8.40 -24.99 -13.94
C THR A 212 -7.16 -25.36 -14.74
N ALA A 213 -6.04 -24.64 -14.50
CA ALA A 213 -4.77 -24.94 -15.17
C ALA A 213 -4.24 -26.35 -14.83
N LEU A 214 -4.36 -26.79 -13.57
CA LEU A 214 -3.94 -28.13 -13.13
C LEU A 214 -4.74 -29.27 -13.79
N LYS A 215 -6.00 -29.03 -14.17
CA LYS A 215 -6.81 -30.01 -14.93
C LYS A 215 -6.44 -30.04 -16.41
N GLN A 216 -5.96 -28.93 -16.95
CA GLN A 216 -5.67 -28.74 -18.36
C GLN A 216 -4.24 -29.15 -18.74
N PHE A 217 -3.27 -29.01 -17.81
CA PHE A 217 -1.85 -29.21 -18.08
C PHE A 217 -1.23 -30.21 -17.10
N ASP A 218 -0.68 -31.29 -17.64
CA ASP A 218 0.01 -32.33 -16.88
C ASP A 218 1.29 -31.82 -16.23
N LYS A 219 1.96 -30.83 -16.83
CA LYS A 219 3.22 -30.28 -16.33
C LYS A 219 3.15 -28.76 -16.28
N ILE A 220 3.40 -28.22 -15.07
CA ILE A 220 3.61 -26.81 -14.79
C ILE A 220 4.91 -26.71 -13.99
N ASP A 221 5.87 -25.91 -14.43
CA ASP A 221 7.17 -25.76 -13.79
C ASP A 221 7.25 -24.53 -12.88
N LEU A 222 6.56 -23.45 -13.26
CA LEU A 222 6.56 -22.17 -12.54
C LEU A 222 5.20 -21.49 -12.60
N VAL A 223 4.77 -20.93 -11.48
CA VAL A 223 3.65 -20.00 -11.38
C VAL A 223 4.19 -18.65 -10.97
N TYR A 224 3.84 -17.60 -11.70
CA TYR A 224 4.06 -16.20 -11.35
C TYR A 224 2.72 -15.52 -11.09
N GLY A 225 2.42 -15.22 -9.84
CA GLY A 225 1.29 -14.38 -9.43
C GLY A 225 1.73 -12.92 -9.33
N HIS A 226 0.90 -12.02 -9.87
CA HIS A 226 1.22 -10.59 -9.82
C HIS A 226 1.21 -10.03 -8.39
N ASN A 227 0.69 -10.77 -7.40
CA ASN A 227 0.92 -10.51 -5.98
C ASN A 227 1.01 -11.82 -5.18
N ASP A 228 1.42 -11.73 -3.92
CA ASP A 228 1.57 -12.89 -3.03
C ASP A 228 0.25 -13.62 -2.76
N PRO A 229 -0.90 -12.95 -2.51
CA PRO A 229 -2.17 -13.64 -2.36
C PRO A 229 -2.56 -14.51 -3.57
N ILE A 230 -2.38 -14.02 -4.81
CA ILE A 230 -2.65 -14.80 -6.03
C ILE A 230 -1.72 -16.02 -6.11
N ALA A 231 -0.40 -15.82 -5.89
CA ALA A 231 0.57 -16.90 -5.92
C ALA A 231 0.31 -17.96 -4.84
N TYR A 232 -0.08 -17.52 -3.64
CA TYR A 232 -0.44 -18.42 -2.55
C TYR A 232 -1.74 -19.17 -2.81
N GLY A 233 -2.75 -18.51 -3.43
CA GLY A 233 -3.96 -19.20 -3.91
C GLY A 233 -3.62 -20.33 -4.88
N ALA A 234 -2.71 -20.06 -5.83
CA ALA A 234 -2.23 -21.07 -6.77
C ALA A 234 -1.47 -22.21 -6.07
N TYR A 235 -0.64 -21.89 -5.07
CA TYR A 235 0.01 -22.91 -4.23
C TYR A 235 -1.01 -23.81 -3.52
N LEU A 236 -2.05 -23.24 -2.94
CA LEU A 236 -3.10 -24.02 -2.27
C LEU A 236 -3.83 -24.95 -3.23
N ALA A 237 -4.20 -24.48 -4.44
CA ALA A 237 -4.80 -25.32 -5.46
C ALA A 237 -3.87 -26.50 -5.87
N ALA A 238 -2.59 -26.21 -6.04
CA ALA A 238 -1.59 -27.26 -6.35
C ALA A 238 -1.44 -28.27 -5.21
N LYS A 239 -1.47 -27.80 -3.95
CA LYS A 239 -1.42 -28.63 -2.75
C LYS A 239 -2.64 -29.57 -2.67
N ASP A 240 -3.84 -29.07 -2.92
CA ASP A 240 -5.05 -29.87 -2.92
C ASP A 240 -5.04 -30.93 -4.05
N ALA A 241 -4.32 -30.65 -5.15
CA ALA A 241 -4.06 -31.60 -6.23
C ALA A 241 -2.83 -32.52 -6.00
N GLY A 242 -2.10 -32.37 -4.88
CA GLY A 242 -0.89 -33.13 -4.57
C GLY A 242 0.32 -32.82 -5.48
N ARG A 243 0.35 -31.63 -6.11
CA ARG A 243 1.36 -31.21 -7.11
C ARG A 243 2.22 -30.05 -6.69
N GLU A 244 2.08 -29.54 -5.46
CA GLU A 244 2.78 -28.35 -4.97
C GLU A 244 4.32 -28.50 -4.93
N LYS A 245 4.83 -29.72 -4.82
CA LYS A 245 6.27 -29.99 -4.75
C LYS A 245 6.99 -29.90 -6.08
N ASP A 246 6.24 -30.07 -7.18
CA ASP A 246 6.77 -30.08 -8.54
C ASP A 246 6.77 -28.69 -9.18
N ILE A 247 6.11 -27.71 -8.54
CA ILE A 247 5.86 -26.39 -9.07
C ILE A 247 6.54 -25.33 -8.21
N LYS A 248 7.19 -24.37 -8.83
CA LYS A 248 7.74 -23.17 -8.16
C LYS A 248 6.69 -22.06 -8.18
N PHE A 249 6.52 -21.34 -7.07
CA PHE A 249 5.57 -20.25 -6.95
C PHE A 249 6.29 -18.95 -6.61
N MET A 250 5.98 -17.89 -7.36
CA MET A 250 6.52 -16.54 -7.14
C MET A 250 5.41 -15.54 -7.04
N GLY A 251 5.53 -14.59 -6.10
CA GLY A 251 4.60 -13.48 -5.92
C GLY A 251 5.29 -12.12 -5.85
N ILE A 252 4.55 -11.10 -5.54
CA ILE A 252 5.01 -9.73 -5.26
C ILE A 252 4.20 -9.25 -4.06
N ASP A 253 4.74 -8.43 -3.22
CA ASP A 253 4.33 -7.62 -2.07
C ASP A 253 5.32 -7.81 -0.92
N ALA A 254 5.71 -9.05 -0.61
CA ALA A 254 6.65 -9.39 0.45
C ALA A 254 6.25 -8.83 1.82
N LEU A 255 4.95 -8.90 2.17
CA LEU A 255 4.53 -8.59 3.53
C LEU A 255 5.15 -9.62 4.49
N PRO A 256 5.71 -9.17 5.64
CA PRO A 256 6.39 -10.08 6.56
C PRO A 256 5.53 -11.24 7.08
N ASP A 257 4.27 -10.97 7.41
CA ASP A 257 3.31 -11.95 7.92
C ASP A 257 2.62 -12.81 6.83
N GLU A 258 2.86 -12.50 5.54
CA GLU A 258 2.35 -13.23 4.38
C GLU A 258 3.49 -13.74 3.47
N GLY A 259 3.81 -13.02 2.39
CA GLY A 259 4.75 -13.46 1.36
C GLY A 259 6.10 -13.91 1.91
N VAL A 260 6.70 -13.15 2.84
CA VAL A 260 7.98 -13.53 3.48
C VAL A 260 7.82 -14.80 4.32
N THR A 261 6.73 -14.90 5.12
CA THR A 261 6.39 -16.10 5.89
C THR A 261 6.14 -17.31 4.97
N TRP A 262 5.47 -17.14 3.84
CA TRP A 262 5.23 -18.22 2.88
C TRP A 262 6.52 -18.67 2.19
N VAL A 263 7.46 -17.78 1.94
CA VAL A 263 8.81 -18.12 1.48
C VAL A 263 9.56 -18.90 2.56
N SER A 264 9.54 -18.45 3.81
CA SER A 264 10.17 -19.15 4.94
C SER A 264 9.60 -20.56 5.12
N LYS A 265 8.31 -20.77 4.91
CA LYS A 265 7.66 -22.09 4.98
C LYS A 265 7.83 -22.94 3.70
N GLY A 266 8.45 -22.41 2.65
CA GLY A 266 8.63 -23.10 1.37
C GLY A 266 7.35 -23.22 0.55
N GLN A 267 6.33 -22.41 0.84
CA GLN A 267 5.07 -22.35 0.12
C GLN A 267 5.18 -21.45 -1.12
N LEU A 268 5.98 -20.38 -1.03
CA LEU A 268 6.48 -19.64 -2.19
C LEU A 268 7.99 -19.87 -2.34
N THR A 269 8.47 -19.81 -3.57
CA THR A 269 9.90 -19.90 -3.90
C THR A 269 10.57 -18.54 -3.70
N ALA A 270 9.88 -17.47 -4.09
CA ALA A 270 10.33 -16.10 -3.91
C ALA A 270 9.14 -15.14 -3.95
N THR A 271 9.34 -13.96 -3.36
CA THR A 271 8.50 -12.79 -3.53
C THR A 271 9.36 -11.54 -3.74
N PHE A 272 8.76 -10.42 -4.12
CA PHE A 272 9.48 -9.16 -4.37
C PHE A 272 8.83 -8.04 -3.58
N VAL A 273 9.65 -7.27 -2.88
CA VAL A 273 9.16 -6.17 -2.04
C VAL A 273 8.40 -5.15 -2.89
N TYR A 274 7.17 -4.89 -2.49
CA TYR A 274 6.35 -3.77 -2.93
C TYR A 274 5.97 -2.93 -1.72
N ALA A 275 6.86 -1.96 -1.39
CA ALA A 275 6.69 -1.16 -0.19
C ALA A 275 5.42 -0.29 -0.27
N THR A 276 4.71 -0.16 0.86
CA THR A 276 3.54 0.72 0.94
C THR A 276 3.97 2.19 0.91
N PRO A 277 3.27 3.07 0.18
CA PRO A 277 3.60 4.50 0.14
C PRO A 277 3.06 5.29 1.34
N GLY A 278 2.51 4.63 2.37
CA GLY A 278 1.80 5.29 3.47
C GLY A 278 2.65 6.26 4.28
N VAL A 279 3.84 5.82 4.69
CA VAL A 279 4.78 6.64 5.46
C VAL A 279 5.19 7.87 4.66
N GLU A 280 5.64 7.66 3.42
CA GLU A 280 6.14 8.74 2.59
C GLU A 280 5.01 9.69 2.15
N GLY A 281 3.80 9.17 1.92
CA GLY A 281 2.62 9.97 1.62
C GLY A 281 2.32 11.01 2.71
N VAL A 282 2.33 10.61 3.98
CA VAL A 282 2.14 11.52 5.11
C VAL A 282 3.26 12.55 5.21
N ARG A 283 4.52 12.13 5.02
CA ARG A 283 5.68 13.03 5.07
C ARG A 283 5.63 14.09 3.98
N GLN A 284 5.29 13.71 2.75
CA GLN A 284 5.17 14.65 1.65
C GLN A 284 3.97 15.58 1.82
N ALA A 285 2.82 15.08 2.33
CA ALA A 285 1.68 15.92 2.68
C ALA A 285 2.05 16.98 3.73
N LEU A 286 2.83 16.59 4.75
CA LEU A 286 3.29 17.53 5.78
C LEU A 286 4.23 18.61 5.21
N LYS A 287 5.13 18.24 4.29
CA LYS A 287 5.97 19.22 3.58
C LYS A 287 5.13 20.22 2.80
N ILE A 288 4.13 19.75 2.05
CA ILE A 288 3.25 20.60 1.25
C ILE A 288 2.54 21.65 2.13
N VAL A 289 1.93 21.24 3.24
CA VAL A 289 1.21 22.19 4.12
C VAL A 289 2.14 23.16 4.87
N LYS A 290 3.43 22.81 4.98
CA LYS A 290 4.48 23.69 5.50
C LYS A 290 5.07 24.62 4.44
N GLY A 291 4.63 24.51 3.18
CA GLY A 291 5.15 25.33 2.06
C GLY A 291 6.50 24.86 1.52
N GLU A 292 6.90 23.62 1.83
CA GLU A 292 8.12 23.02 1.33
C GLU A 292 7.90 22.40 -0.07
N THR A 293 8.96 22.33 -0.87
CA THR A 293 8.93 21.69 -2.19
C THR A 293 8.93 20.17 -2.04
N VAL A 294 8.15 19.48 -2.87
CA VAL A 294 8.13 18.03 -2.98
C VAL A 294 8.58 17.58 -4.38
N GLU A 295 9.16 16.39 -4.45
CA GLU A 295 9.51 15.77 -5.72
C GLU A 295 8.25 15.36 -6.48
N LYS A 296 8.29 15.48 -7.80
CA LYS A 296 7.17 15.07 -8.67
C LYS A 296 6.88 13.58 -8.62
N LYS A 297 7.93 12.76 -8.46
CA LYS A 297 7.84 11.30 -8.38
C LYS A 297 8.85 10.78 -7.34
N ILE A 298 8.34 9.96 -6.43
CA ILE A 298 9.15 9.22 -5.45
C ILE A 298 8.96 7.73 -5.72
N THR A 299 10.04 7.07 -6.13
CA THR A 299 10.04 5.62 -6.38
C THR A 299 10.52 4.88 -5.15
N LEU A 300 9.67 4.00 -4.62
CA LEU A 300 10.01 3.17 -3.48
C LEU A 300 10.90 1.99 -3.92
N PRO A 301 11.86 1.55 -3.08
CA PRO A 301 12.78 0.48 -3.44
C PRO A 301 12.07 -0.88 -3.50
N THR A 302 12.69 -1.79 -4.27
CA THR A 302 12.32 -3.20 -4.33
C THR A 302 13.53 -4.10 -4.10
N MET A 303 13.29 -5.33 -3.67
CA MET A 303 14.28 -6.41 -3.58
C MET A 303 13.59 -7.75 -3.68
N ALA A 304 14.32 -8.77 -4.17
CA ALA A 304 13.86 -10.14 -4.11
C ALA A 304 13.99 -10.70 -2.68
N VAL A 305 12.99 -11.45 -2.26
CA VAL A 305 12.95 -12.19 -1.00
C VAL A 305 12.84 -13.68 -1.32
N ASP A 306 13.83 -14.45 -0.90
CA ASP A 306 13.87 -15.89 -1.03
C ASP A 306 14.42 -16.55 0.25
N LYS A 307 14.73 -17.85 0.21
CA LYS A 307 15.28 -18.58 1.36
C LYS A 307 16.58 -18.01 1.93
N SER A 308 17.32 -17.22 1.16
CA SER A 308 18.61 -16.67 1.62
C SER A 308 18.45 -15.47 2.57
N ASN A 309 17.30 -14.77 2.54
CA ASN A 309 17.10 -13.53 3.31
C ASN A 309 15.77 -13.44 4.08
N CYS A 310 14.81 -14.34 3.83
CA CYS A 310 13.49 -14.29 4.46
C CYS A 310 13.53 -14.33 5.99
N GLU A 311 14.40 -15.18 6.57
CA GLU A 311 14.51 -15.32 8.02
C GLU A 311 14.99 -14.03 8.71
N GLN A 312 15.94 -13.31 8.07
CA GLN A 312 16.41 -12.03 8.60
C GLN A 312 15.29 -10.99 8.55
N ILE A 313 14.52 -10.95 7.45
CA ILE A 313 13.39 -10.02 7.31
C ILE A 313 12.32 -10.31 8.37
N LEU A 314 11.98 -11.58 8.63
CA LEU A 314 11.03 -11.97 9.68
C LEU A 314 11.52 -11.50 11.05
N LYS A 315 12.79 -11.74 11.38
CA LYS A 315 13.39 -11.30 12.63
C LYS A 315 13.34 -9.79 12.81
N ASP A 316 13.67 -9.02 11.77
CA ASP A 316 13.66 -7.56 11.81
C ASP A 316 12.24 -7.00 12.03
N ASN A 317 11.20 -7.80 11.71
CA ASN A 317 9.79 -7.48 11.92
C ASN A 317 9.17 -8.17 13.15
N GLY A 318 9.96 -8.87 13.98
CA GLY A 318 9.50 -9.49 15.20
C GLY A 318 8.62 -10.73 15.00
N LEU A 319 8.79 -11.43 13.87
CA LEU A 319 7.99 -12.60 13.46
C LEU A 319 8.78 -13.92 13.47
N SER A 320 9.99 -13.96 14.01
CA SER A 320 10.86 -15.14 14.10
C SER A 320 10.72 -15.85 15.44
#